data_fa9ea870abed89718cee2ef509876211
#
_entry.id   fa9ea870abed89718cee2ef509876211
#
_cell.length_a   1.000
_cell.length_b   1.000
_cell.length_c   1.000
_cell.angle_alpha   90.00
_cell.angle_beta   90.00
_cell.angle_gamma   90.00
#
_symmetry.space_group_name_H-M   'P 1'
#
loop_
_entity.id
_entity.type
_entity.pdbx_description
1 polymer ?
#
loop_
_entity_poly.entity_id
_entity_poly.type
_entity_poly.pdbx_seq_one_letter_code
_entity_poly.pdbx_strand_id
1 'polypeptide(L)'
;MAILKNPWLDVFSRSYQSIKSQLVQNMRTKLPEVTDYSEGNIFIILLSMWSSVAEVIHYYLDNMARETFFISARRYSSLVKHSKLVDYHIKAAIPASTDVLIQINNGDVAKEDYIIPIGTTFNGTNGLTYISTKQKTFYKDTYGVYVPVEQKTLVPEKDLGVISDPNAIIYIDETDGFYVEGSAVLKLGGILWTLVETLGYSGPNDKHYMVELTEDQKPYIVFGDGVYGEKPAVNSPILLSYFITKGEAGNDAENTITSVDGDLGIKDMTITNPNRITGGSNYENFDMLKEHVPLNIRTLGVAITKQDYIDVTKLAPGVDKAYIDFRCGKFVDIYIIPDG
;
A
#
# COMPACT_ATOMS: atom_id res chain seq x y z
N MET A 1 -15.75 -14.34 -15.30
CA MET A 1 -14.37 -14.36 -15.78
C MET A 1 -13.89 -15.80 -15.83
N ALA A 2 -13.67 -16.39 -17.03
CA ALA A 2 -13.24 -17.78 -17.14
C ALA A 2 -11.78 -17.86 -16.68
N ILE A 3 -11.54 -18.56 -15.58
CA ILE A 3 -10.18 -18.89 -15.14
C ILE A 3 -9.57 -19.73 -16.26
N LEU A 4 -8.68 -19.13 -17.04
CA LEU A 4 -7.84 -19.85 -17.99
C LEU A 4 -7.06 -20.90 -17.17
N LYS A 5 -7.52 -22.15 -17.21
CA LYS A 5 -6.73 -23.29 -16.77
C LYS A 5 -5.45 -23.27 -17.60
N ASN A 6 -4.36 -22.90 -16.97
CA ASN A 6 -3.06 -22.90 -17.63
C ASN A 6 -2.63 -24.37 -17.81
N PRO A 7 -2.68 -24.95 -19.02
CA PRO A 7 -2.48 -26.38 -19.21
C PRO A 7 -1.08 -26.84 -18.82
N TRP A 8 -0.12 -25.91 -18.69
CA TRP A 8 1.25 -26.21 -18.31
C TRP A 8 1.45 -26.43 -16.80
N LEU A 9 0.50 -25.99 -15.94
CA LEU A 9 0.56 -26.10 -14.49
C LEU A 9 -0.07 -27.38 -13.94
N ASP A 10 -0.82 -28.13 -14.77
CA ASP A 10 -1.40 -29.43 -14.41
C ASP A 10 -0.44 -30.61 -14.63
N VAL A 11 0.79 -30.34 -15.08
CA VAL A 11 1.77 -31.40 -15.46
C VAL A 11 2.24 -32.22 -14.24
N PHE A 12 2.15 -31.68 -13.04
CA PHE A 12 2.67 -32.33 -11.84
C PHE A 12 1.59 -32.85 -10.88
N SER A 13 0.33 -32.47 -11.04
CA SER A 13 -0.74 -32.92 -10.12
C SER A 13 -1.08 -34.38 -10.36
N ARG A 14 -0.35 -35.27 -9.69
CA ARG A 14 -0.65 -36.68 -9.62
C ARG A 14 -1.40 -36.97 -8.34
N SER A 15 -2.64 -37.44 -8.49
CA SER A 15 -3.44 -37.88 -7.34
C SER A 15 -2.86 -39.15 -6.72
N TYR A 16 -3.13 -39.37 -5.43
CA TYR A 16 -2.80 -40.60 -4.73
C TYR A 16 -3.14 -41.85 -5.53
N GLN A 17 -4.33 -41.93 -6.12
CA GLN A 17 -4.78 -43.05 -6.93
C GLN A 17 -3.93 -43.28 -8.19
N SER A 18 -3.55 -42.19 -8.87
CA SER A 18 -2.71 -42.27 -10.06
C SER A 18 -1.30 -42.77 -9.72
N ILE A 19 -0.72 -42.26 -8.63
CA ILE A 19 0.61 -42.67 -8.15
C ILE A 19 0.57 -44.14 -7.71
N LYS A 20 -0.41 -44.51 -6.86
CA LYS A 20 -0.58 -45.88 -6.38
C LYS A 20 -0.72 -46.88 -7.55
N SER A 21 -1.59 -46.59 -8.53
CA SER A 21 -1.78 -47.48 -9.68
C SER A 21 -0.50 -47.65 -10.49
N GLN A 22 0.27 -46.59 -10.70
CA GLN A 22 1.54 -46.63 -11.43
C GLN A 22 2.60 -47.44 -10.67
N LEU A 23 2.68 -47.28 -9.35
CA LEU A 23 3.60 -48.05 -8.50
C LEU A 23 3.24 -49.53 -8.49
N VAL A 24 1.95 -49.88 -8.39
CA VAL A 24 1.48 -51.28 -8.46
C VAL A 24 1.79 -51.89 -9.82
N GLN A 25 1.60 -51.14 -10.92
CA GLN A 25 1.93 -51.60 -12.25
C GLN A 25 3.46 -51.84 -12.41
N ASN A 26 4.29 -50.95 -11.89
CA ASN A 26 5.74 -51.12 -11.85
C ASN A 26 6.15 -52.38 -11.04
N MET A 27 5.48 -52.60 -9.89
CA MET A 27 5.72 -53.78 -9.07
C MET A 27 5.40 -55.05 -9.81
N ARG A 28 4.27 -55.14 -10.53
CA ARG A 28 3.88 -56.28 -11.38
C ARG A 28 4.94 -56.62 -12.42
N THR A 29 5.57 -55.61 -12.98
CA THR A 29 6.58 -55.78 -14.03
C THR A 29 7.94 -56.19 -13.46
N LYS A 30 8.33 -55.65 -12.32
CA LYS A 30 9.67 -55.86 -11.74
C LYS A 30 9.75 -57.00 -10.72
N LEU A 31 8.62 -57.39 -10.14
CA LEU A 31 8.50 -58.42 -9.11
C LEU A 31 7.32 -59.37 -9.47
N PRO A 32 7.44 -60.17 -10.53
CA PRO A 32 6.35 -61.06 -11.00
C PRO A 32 6.04 -62.16 -9.98
N GLU A 33 6.90 -62.41 -9.00
CA GLU A 33 6.72 -63.40 -7.92
C GLU A 33 5.62 -62.96 -6.93
N VAL A 34 5.31 -61.65 -6.85
CA VAL A 34 4.24 -61.13 -5.99
C VAL A 34 2.92 -61.25 -6.77
N THR A 35 2.09 -62.18 -6.34
CA THR A 35 0.79 -62.48 -6.98
C THR A 35 -0.40 -61.90 -6.22
N ASP A 36 -0.23 -61.58 -4.92
CA ASP A 36 -1.29 -60.99 -4.09
C ASP A 36 -1.23 -59.46 -4.11
N TYR A 37 -2.26 -58.82 -4.69
CA TYR A 37 -2.43 -57.36 -4.77
C TYR A 37 -3.61 -56.87 -3.92
N SER A 38 -4.02 -57.66 -2.91
CA SER A 38 -5.04 -57.24 -1.96
C SER A 38 -4.57 -56.06 -1.11
N GLU A 39 -5.49 -55.26 -0.62
CA GLU A 39 -5.16 -54.10 0.23
C GLU A 39 -4.54 -54.48 1.58
N GLY A 40 -4.69 -55.74 2.00
CA GLY A 40 -4.04 -56.30 3.21
C GLY A 40 -2.61 -56.72 3.02
N ASN A 41 -2.11 -56.80 1.78
CA ASN A 41 -0.72 -57.19 1.51
C ASN A 41 0.25 -56.08 1.94
N ILE A 42 1.32 -56.46 2.69
CA ILE A 42 2.31 -55.51 3.24
C ILE A 42 2.95 -54.63 2.13
N PHE A 43 3.21 -55.19 0.95
CA PHE A 43 3.76 -54.43 -0.16
C PHE A 43 2.78 -53.38 -0.67
N ILE A 44 1.49 -53.69 -0.75
CA ILE A 44 0.45 -52.73 -1.16
C ILE A 44 0.25 -51.65 -0.12
N ILE A 45 0.33 -52.00 1.19
CA ILE A 45 0.27 -51.03 2.26
C ILE A 45 1.47 -50.04 2.18
N LEU A 46 2.67 -50.54 1.98
CA LEU A 46 3.88 -49.71 1.83
C LEU A 46 3.76 -48.78 0.59
N LEU A 47 3.31 -49.31 -0.58
CA LEU A 47 3.08 -48.51 -1.78
C LEU A 47 2.00 -47.44 -1.54
N SER A 48 0.98 -47.75 -0.77
CA SER A 48 -0.06 -46.78 -0.37
C SER A 48 0.51 -45.64 0.47
N MET A 49 1.35 -45.96 1.45
CA MET A 49 2.04 -44.94 2.28
C MET A 49 2.96 -44.06 1.41
N TRP A 50 3.77 -44.64 0.53
CA TRP A 50 4.62 -43.90 -0.42
C TRP A 50 3.81 -43.02 -1.37
N SER A 51 2.67 -43.53 -1.85
CA SER A 51 1.77 -42.74 -2.72
C SER A 51 1.21 -41.53 -2.01
N SER A 52 0.85 -41.67 -0.72
CA SER A 52 0.39 -40.55 0.10
C SER A 52 1.47 -39.47 0.30
N VAL A 53 2.70 -39.90 0.63
CA VAL A 53 3.84 -38.97 0.77
C VAL A 53 4.14 -38.28 -0.56
N ALA A 54 4.12 -39.05 -1.67
CA ALA A 54 4.37 -38.48 -2.99
C ALA A 54 3.29 -37.46 -3.41
N GLU A 55 2.02 -37.70 -3.09
CA GLU A 55 0.93 -36.72 -3.34
C GLU A 55 1.18 -35.40 -2.59
N VAL A 56 1.59 -35.47 -1.33
CA VAL A 56 1.93 -34.29 -0.53
C VAL A 56 3.10 -33.52 -1.15
N ILE A 57 4.14 -34.23 -1.57
CA ILE A 57 5.30 -33.61 -2.24
C ILE A 57 4.88 -32.93 -3.54
N HIS A 58 4.07 -33.58 -4.38
CA HIS A 58 3.56 -33.00 -5.62
C HIS A 58 2.71 -31.74 -5.33
N TYR A 59 1.87 -31.78 -4.32
CA TYR A 59 1.09 -30.61 -3.90
C TYR A 59 2.00 -29.39 -3.57
N TYR A 60 3.08 -29.61 -2.83
CA TYR A 60 4.04 -28.54 -2.52
C TYR A 60 4.79 -28.05 -3.76
N LEU A 61 5.17 -28.95 -4.67
CA LEU A 61 5.81 -28.59 -5.94
C LEU A 61 4.88 -27.76 -6.84
N ASP A 62 3.61 -28.16 -6.94
CA ASP A 62 2.60 -27.42 -7.69
C ASP A 62 2.38 -26.02 -7.12
N ASN A 63 2.27 -25.91 -5.79
CA ASN A 63 2.15 -24.61 -5.15
C ASN A 63 3.38 -23.73 -5.39
N MET A 64 4.58 -24.29 -5.26
CA MET A 64 5.82 -23.56 -5.54
C MET A 64 5.87 -23.11 -7.01
N ALA A 65 5.53 -23.99 -7.96
CA ALA A 65 5.47 -23.64 -9.38
C ALA A 65 4.44 -22.53 -9.69
N ARG A 66 3.28 -22.57 -9.03
CA ARG A 66 2.26 -21.50 -9.17
C ARG A 66 2.75 -20.16 -8.65
N GLU A 67 3.40 -20.15 -7.49
CA GLU A 67 3.91 -18.92 -6.88
C GLU A 67 5.12 -18.32 -7.64
N THR A 68 5.76 -19.09 -8.53
CA THR A 68 6.89 -18.60 -9.36
C THR A 68 6.46 -17.62 -10.44
N PHE A 69 5.21 -17.67 -10.88
CA PHE A 69 4.72 -16.78 -11.94
C PHE A 69 3.70 -15.79 -11.40
N PHE A 70 3.84 -14.52 -11.77
CA PHE A 70 2.95 -13.43 -11.35
C PHE A 70 1.45 -13.74 -11.60
N ILE A 71 1.11 -14.23 -12.79
CA ILE A 71 -0.27 -14.50 -13.19
C ILE A 71 -0.93 -15.59 -12.34
N SER A 72 -0.17 -16.64 -11.99
CA SER A 72 -0.66 -17.81 -11.25
C SER A 72 -0.48 -17.72 -9.74
N ALA A 73 0.32 -16.77 -9.25
CA ALA A 73 0.53 -16.54 -7.83
C ALA A 73 -0.80 -16.26 -7.09
N ARG A 74 -0.93 -16.85 -5.90
CA ARG A 74 -2.12 -16.74 -5.05
C ARG A 74 -1.83 -16.07 -3.71
N ARG A 75 -0.54 -15.94 -3.35
CA ARG A 75 -0.12 -15.30 -2.11
C ARG A 75 0.25 -13.85 -2.38
N TYR A 76 -0.23 -12.95 -1.51
CA TYR A 76 0.14 -11.54 -1.57
C TYR A 76 1.67 -11.35 -1.53
N SER A 77 2.35 -12.06 -0.63
CA SER A 77 3.82 -12.02 -0.48
C SER A 77 4.57 -12.38 -1.77
N SER A 78 4.05 -13.32 -2.56
CA SER A 78 4.65 -13.67 -3.87
C SER A 78 4.48 -12.53 -4.88
N LEU A 79 3.30 -11.89 -4.91
CA LEU A 79 3.05 -10.74 -5.78
C LEU A 79 3.94 -9.56 -5.41
N VAL A 80 4.12 -9.28 -4.11
CA VAL A 80 5.04 -8.25 -3.62
C VAL A 80 6.48 -8.50 -4.08
N LYS A 81 6.95 -9.74 -4.02
CA LYS A 81 8.30 -10.10 -4.53
C LYS A 81 8.41 -9.90 -6.03
N HIS A 82 7.38 -10.28 -6.79
CA HIS A 82 7.36 -10.09 -8.24
C HIS A 82 7.28 -8.60 -8.62
N SER A 83 6.51 -7.79 -7.89
CA SER A 83 6.42 -6.35 -8.15
C SER A 83 7.77 -5.64 -7.92
N LYS A 84 8.49 -6.01 -6.87
CA LYS A 84 9.86 -5.50 -6.62
C LYS A 84 10.84 -5.86 -7.75
N LEU A 85 10.69 -7.01 -8.41
CA LEU A 85 11.55 -7.39 -9.56
C LEU A 85 11.36 -6.50 -10.79
N VAL A 86 10.21 -5.86 -10.91
CA VAL A 86 9.88 -4.95 -12.02
C VAL A 86 9.85 -3.48 -11.59
N ASP A 87 10.48 -3.19 -10.45
CA ASP A 87 10.58 -1.85 -9.86
C ASP A 87 9.22 -1.17 -9.66
N TYR A 88 8.19 -1.96 -9.35
CA TYR A 88 6.88 -1.45 -8.99
C TYR A 88 6.80 -1.25 -7.47
N HIS A 89 6.63 0.01 -7.06
CA HIS A 89 6.41 0.37 -5.66
C HIS A 89 4.93 0.24 -5.31
N ILE A 90 4.66 -0.61 -4.31
CA ILE A 90 3.30 -0.82 -3.81
C ILE A 90 2.81 0.48 -3.19
N LYS A 91 1.63 0.92 -3.58
CA LYS A 91 1.07 2.19 -3.08
C LYS A 91 0.66 2.04 -1.62
N ALA A 92 1.10 3.00 -0.84
CA ALA A 92 0.67 3.16 0.55
C ALA A 92 -0.78 3.67 0.63
N ALA A 93 -1.34 3.64 1.83
CA ALA A 93 -2.65 4.20 2.08
C ALA A 93 -2.65 5.73 1.86
N ILE A 94 -3.72 6.23 1.25
CA ILE A 94 -3.87 7.63 0.91
C ILE A 94 -4.93 8.24 1.82
N PRO A 95 -4.67 9.40 2.44
CA PRO A 95 -5.66 10.10 3.23
C PRO A 95 -6.77 10.67 2.37
N ALA A 96 -8.01 10.60 2.85
CA ALA A 96 -9.14 11.28 2.23
C ALA A 96 -8.99 12.79 2.34
N SER A 97 -9.40 13.53 1.32
CA SER A 97 -9.20 14.97 1.24
C SER A 97 -10.48 15.72 0.85
N THR A 98 -10.57 16.97 1.28
CA THR A 98 -11.63 17.91 0.90
C THR A 98 -11.18 19.34 1.16
N ASP A 99 -12.01 20.30 0.75
CA ASP A 99 -11.87 21.70 1.14
C ASP A 99 -12.87 22.05 2.26
N VAL A 100 -12.38 22.57 3.37
CA VAL A 100 -13.20 23.10 4.46
C VAL A 100 -13.46 24.58 4.19
N LEU A 101 -14.72 24.99 4.22
CA LEU A 101 -15.14 26.38 4.20
C LEU A 101 -15.25 26.90 5.62
N ILE A 102 -14.49 27.93 5.93
CA ILE A 102 -14.63 28.75 7.15
C ILE A 102 -15.35 30.03 6.73
N GLN A 103 -16.50 30.30 7.31
CA GLN A 103 -17.36 31.41 6.95
C GLN A 103 -17.81 32.18 8.19
N ILE A 104 -17.85 33.51 8.13
CA ILE A 104 -18.38 34.33 9.20
C ILE A 104 -19.91 34.40 9.09
N ASN A 105 -20.57 34.21 10.23
CA ASN A 105 -22.03 34.19 10.31
C ASN A 105 -22.64 35.60 10.10
N ASN A 106 -23.95 35.60 9.86
CA ASN A 106 -24.79 36.83 9.76
C ASN A 106 -24.46 37.80 8.60
N GLY A 107 -23.70 37.35 7.58
CA GLY A 107 -23.34 38.18 6.44
C GLY A 107 -22.26 39.23 6.79
N ASP A 108 -21.63 39.10 7.92
CA ASP A 108 -20.45 39.90 8.30
C ASP A 108 -19.21 39.48 7.52
N VAL A 109 -18.24 40.37 7.46
CA VAL A 109 -16.95 40.13 6.80
C VAL A 109 -15.80 40.11 7.82
N ALA A 110 -14.68 39.52 7.43
CA ALA A 110 -13.47 39.55 8.25
C ALA A 110 -13.01 40.99 8.51
N LYS A 111 -12.76 41.34 9.78
CA LYS A 111 -12.34 42.68 10.19
C LYS A 111 -10.84 42.94 10.00
N GLU A 112 -10.08 41.86 9.95
CA GLU A 112 -8.62 41.85 9.74
C GLU A 112 -8.22 40.56 9.00
N ASP A 113 -6.97 40.45 8.62
CA ASP A 113 -6.43 39.26 8.01
C ASP A 113 -6.14 38.19 9.08
N TYR A 114 -6.76 37.01 8.96
CA TYR A 114 -6.51 35.87 9.83
C TYR A 114 -5.69 34.82 9.12
N ILE A 115 -4.62 34.36 9.73
CA ILE A 115 -3.75 33.31 9.18
C ILE A 115 -4.19 31.97 9.77
N ILE A 116 -4.55 31.05 8.88
CA ILE A 116 -4.81 29.65 9.22
C ILE A 116 -3.53 28.87 8.90
N PRO A 117 -2.77 28.42 9.90
CA PRO A 117 -1.49 27.78 9.68
C PRO A 117 -1.68 26.37 9.10
N ILE A 118 -0.62 25.89 8.44
CA ILE A 118 -0.52 24.47 8.09
C ILE A 118 -0.53 23.64 9.39
N GLY A 119 -1.19 22.47 9.37
CA GLY A 119 -1.30 21.64 10.56
C GLY A 119 -2.49 21.98 11.47
N THR A 120 -3.32 22.98 11.12
CA THR A 120 -4.56 23.25 11.85
C THR A 120 -5.47 22.03 11.77
N THR A 121 -5.95 21.57 12.93
CA THR A 121 -6.78 20.37 13.06
C THR A 121 -8.26 20.74 13.08
N PHE A 122 -9.04 20.12 12.23
CA PHE A 122 -10.49 20.19 12.17
C PHE A 122 -11.10 18.85 12.60
N ASN A 123 -12.26 18.88 13.25
CA ASN A 123 -12.92 17.69 13.77
C ASN A 123 -14.23 17.44 13.03
N GLY A 124 -14.42 16.20 12.60
CA GLY A 124 -15.63 15.71 12.00
C GLY A 124 -16.63 15.17 13.03
N THR A 125 -17.92 15.14 12.67
CA THR A 125 -18.98 14.50 13.47
C THR A 125 -18.80 13.00 13.60
N ASN A 126 -18.03 12.39 12.70
CA ASN A 126 -17.63 10.98 12.71
C ASN A 126 -16.49 10.65 13.71
N GLY A 127 -15.99 11.65 14.43
CA GLY A 127 -14.84 11.50 15.34
C GLY A 127 -13.47 11.44 14.66
N LEU A 128 -13.42 11.68 13.34
CA LEU A 128 -12.16 11.76 12.61
C LEU A 128 -11.59 13.18 12.62
N THR A 129 -10.26 13.25 12.55
CA THR A 129 -9.52 14.50 12.49
C THR A 129 -9.03 14.77 11.06
N TYR A 130 -9.09 16.03 10.67
CA TYR A 130 -8.67 16.52 9.36
C TYR A 130 -7.66 17.65 9.56
N ILE A 131 -6.54 17.58 8.89
CA ILE A 131 -5.42 18.51 9.09
C ILE A 131 -5.22 19.34 7.83
N SER A 132 -5.06 20.67 7.99
CA SER A 132 -4.78 21.58 6.88
C SER A 132 -3.43 21.25 6.24
N THR A 133 -3.41 21.13 4.92
CA THR A 133 -2.22 20.80 4.13
C THR A 133 -1.46 22.06 3.68
N LYS A 134 -2.13 23.21 3.68
CA LYS A 134 -1.54 24.48 3.24
C LYS A 134 -1.96 25.61 4.19
N GLN A 135 -1.04 26.55 4.41
CA GLN A 135 -1.41 27.81 5.06
C GLN A 135 -2.37 28.58 4.15
N LYS A 136 -3.43 29.12 4.75
CA LYS A 136 -4.39 29.99 4.09
C LYS A 136 -4.56 31.27 4.87
N THR A 137 -4.81 32.37 4.17
CA THR A 137 -5.14 33.67 4.79
C THR A 137 -6.60 33.97 4.50
N PHE A 138 -7.37 34.19 5.55
CA PHE A 138 -8.71 34.70 5.47
C PHE A 138 -8.60 36.23 5.47
N TYR A 139 -8.69 36.80 4.28
CA TYR A 139 -8.45 38.23 4.07
C TYR A 139 -9.58 39.10 4.65
N LYS A 140 -9.20 40.27 5.10
CA LYS A 140 -10.13 41.33 5.49
C LYS A 140 -11.17 41.58 4.36
N ASP A 141 -12.37 41.93 4.77
CA ASP A 141 -13.51 42.22 3.88
C ASP A 141 -13.98 41.05 3.02
N THR A 142 -13.58 39.79 3.34
CA THR A 142 -14.10 38.57 2.72
C THR A 142 -15.08 37.84 3.64
N TYR A 143 -16.01 37.07 3.05
CA TYR A 143 -17.04 36.31 3.79
C TYR A 143 -16.60 34.91 4.21
N GLY A 144 -15.62 34.33 3.52
CA GLY A 144 -15.17 32.99 3.77
C GLY A 144 -13.87 32.62 3.07
N VAL A 145 -13.27 31.51 3.50
CA VAL A 145 -12.03 30.97 2.94
C VAL A 145 -12.13 29.46 2.84
N TYR A 146 -11.61 28.90 1.76
CA TYR A 146 -11.46 27.45 1.57
C TYR A 146 -10.08 27.02 2.01
N VAL A 147 -10.04 26.01 2.90
CA VAL A 147 -8.82 25.42 3.44
C VAL A 147 -8.74 23.97 3.02
N PRO A 148 -7.74 23.54 2.24
CA PRO A 148 -7.57 22.15 1.87
C PRO A 148 -7.12 21.34 3.09
N VAL A 149 -7.82 20.26 3.36
CA VAL A 149 -7.57 19.36 4.50
C VAL A 149 -7.47 17.91 4.05
N GLU A 150 -6.73 17.13 4.82
CA GLU A 150 -6.60 15.68 4.67
C GLU A 150 -6.95 14.98 5.99
N GLN A 151 -7.61 13.82 5.85
CA GLN A 151 -7.91 12.96 6.99
C GLN A 151 -6.64 12.29 7.45
N LYS A 152 -6.00 12.83 8.44
CA LYS A 152 -4.83 12.24 9.07
C LYS A 152 -4.71 12.65 10.53
N THR A 153 -4.07 11.80 11.32
CA THR A 153 -3.80 12.03 12.73
C THR A 153 -2.30 11.99 12.97
N LEU A 154 -1.77 12.98 13.66
CA LEU A 154 -0.36 13.01 14.03
C LEU A 154 -0.11 11.99 15.14
N VAL A 155 0.80 11.05 14.92
CA VAL A 155 1.43 10.29 15.98
C VAL A 155 2.62 11.11 16.46
N PRO A 156 2.56 11.65 17.70
CA PRO A 156 3.61 12.51 18.22
C PRO A 156 4.92 11.73 18.35
N GLU A 157 6.01 12.45 18.55
CA GLU A 157 7.35 11.87 18.70
C GLU A 157 7.35 10.79 19.79
N LYS A 158 7.53 9.55 19.37
CA LYS A 158 7.54 8.33 20.19
C LYS A 158 8.97 7.82 20.32
N ASP A 159 9.38 7.49 21.52
CA ASP A 159 10.65 6.82 21.77
C ASP A 159 10.48 5.31 21.49
N LEU A 160 11.23 4.80 20.51
CA LEU A 160 11.24 3.39 20.13
C LEU A 160 12.41 2.62 20.75
N GLY A 161 13.15 3.25 21.68
CA GLY A 161 14.33 2.67 22.33
C GLY A 161 15.62 3.03 21.59
N VAL A 162 16.57 2.10 21.56
CA VAL A 162 17.90 2.32 20.94
C VAL A 162 18.18 1.29 19.85
N ILE A 163 19.01 1.67 18.90
CA ILE A 163 19.53 0.75 17.87
C ILE A 163 20.36 -0.34 18.56
N SER A 164 19.84 -1.55 18.60
CA SER A 164 20.56 -2.72 19.13
C SER A 164 21.46 -3.37 18.07
N ASP A 165 20.96 -3.44 16.83
CA ASP A 165 21.67 -3.92 15.65
C ASP A 165 21.46 -2.90 14.52
N PRO A 166 22.52 -2.43 13.84
CA PRO A 166 22.40 -1.53 12.69
C PRO A 166 21.61 -2.09 11.52
N ASN A 167 21.40 -3.39 11.45
CA ASN A 167 20.56 -4.05 10.45
C ASN A 167 19.16 -4.42 10.98
N ALA A 168 18.83 -3.99 12.21
CA ALA A 168 17.51 -4.27 12.79
C ALA A 168 16.41 -3.59 11.99
N ILE A 169 15.31 -4.31 11.80
CA ILE A 169 14.08 -3.79 11.19
C ILE A 169 13.29 -3.05 12.27
N ILE A 170 13.01 -1.79 12.03
CA ILE A 170 12.19 -0.94 12.90
C ILE A 170 10.84 -0.77 12.25
N TYR A 171 9.81 -1.40 12.82
CA TYR A 171 8.44 -1.29 12.32
C TYR A 171 7.80 0.02 12.79
N ILE A 172 6.98 0.61 11.92
CA ILE A 172 6.09 1.72 12.24
C ILE A 172 4.79 1.12 12.77
N ASP A 173 4.29 1.66 13.89
CA ASP A 173 3.08 1.16 14.54
C ASP A 173 1.83 1.68 13.80
N GLU A 174 0.94 0.77 13.42
CA GLU A 174 -0.30 1.05 12.70
C GLU A 174 -1.56 0.65 13.49
N THR A 175 -1.46 0.56 14.80
CA THR A 175 -2.58 0.11 15.65
C THR A 175 -3.84 0.94 15.44
N ASP A 176 -3.69 2.25 15.21
CA ASP A 176 -4.81 3.19 15.07
C ASP A 176 -5.07 3.66 13.62
N GLY A 177 -4.40 3.11 12.63
CA GLY A 177 -4.57 3.49 11.22
C GLY A 177 -3.35 3.20 10.38
N PHE A 178 -3.48 3.37 9.07
CA PHE A 178 -2.40 3.14 8.11
C PHE A 178 -1.37 4.27 8.13
N TYR A 179 -0.11 3.93 7.98
CA TYR A 179 0.96 4.91 7.80
C TYR A 179 0.75 5.75 6.52
N VAL A 180 0.89 7.07 6.64
CA VAL A 180 0.85 7.98 5.48
C VAL A 180 2.26 8.09 4.90
N GLU A 181 2.40 7.73 3.63
CA GLU A 181 3.69 7.76 2.92
C GLU A 181 4.32 9.16 2.96
N GLY A 182 5.64 9.20 3.13
CA GLY A 182 6.37 10.46 3.16
C GLY A 182 6.25 11.26 4.46
N SER A 183 5.46 10.79 5.43
CA SER A 183 5.17 11.55 6.65
C SER A 183 6.11 11.28 7.82
N ALA A 184 6.92 10.25 7.75
CA ALA A 184 7.82 9.88 8.82
C ALA A 184 8.92 10.94 9.03
N VAL A 185 9.14 11.29 10.28
CA VAL A 185 10.24 12.16 10.73
C VAL A 185 11.03 11.43 11.79
N LEU A 186 12.26 11.06 11.45
CA LEU A 186 13.13 10.23 12.27
C LEU A 186 14.29 11.05 12.84
N LYS A 187 14.52 10.93 14.14
CA LYS A 187 15.73 11.41 14.80
C LYS A 187 16.48 10.25 15.44
N LEU A 188 17.74 10.10 15.09
CA LEU A 188 18.65 9.13 15.70
C LEU A 188 19.77 9.86 16.45
N GLY A 189 19.96 9.51 17.71
CA GLY A 189 20.97 10.19 18.55
C GLY A 189 20.76 11.70 18.66
N GLY A 190 19.51 12.18 18.54
CA GLY A 190 19.16 13.60 18.53
C GLY A 190 19.41 14.29 17.17
N ILE A 191 19.88 13.59 16.14
CA ILE A 191 20.11 14.12 14.80
C ILE A 191 18.94 13.76 13.91
N LEU A 192 18.43 14.75 13.16
CA LEU A 192 17.38 14.54 12.17
C LEU A 192 17.97 13.78 10.96
N TRP A 193 17.31 12.70 10.56
CA TRP A 193 17.60 11.96 9.35
C TRP A 193 16.61 12.34 8.25
N THR A 194 17.04 12.25 7.00
CA THR A 194 16.23 12.64 5.85
C THR A 194 15.56 11.42 5.22
N LEU A 195 14.23 11.48 5.08
CA LEU A 195 13.49 10.47 4.33
C LEU A 195 13.74 10.64 2.84
N VAL A 196 14.07 9.55 2.16
CA VAL A 196 14.30 9.48 0.70
C VAL A 196 13.48 8.35 0.10
N GLU A 197 13.13 8.47 -1.18
CA GLU A 197 12.41 7.42 -1.92
C GLU A 197 13.30 6.18 -2.17
N THR A 198 14.59 6.40 -2.39
CA THR A 198 15.58 5.33 -2.58
C THR A 198 16.92 5.72 -2.00
N LEU A 199 17.62 4.76 -1.40
CA LEU A 199 18.97 4.94 -0.90
C LEU A 199 20.03 4.87 -2.01
N GLY A 200 19.68 4.44 -3.22
CA GLY A 200 20.61 4.23 -4.32
C GLY A 200 21.40 5.48 -4.76
N TYR A 201 20.91 6.66 -4.43
CA TYR A 201 21.59 7.94 -4.71
C TYR A 201 22.27 8.56 -3.49
N SER A 202 22.26 7.87 -2.33
CA SER A 202 22.84 8.37 -1.09
C SER A 202 24.31 8.04 -1.01
N GLY A 203 25.13 9.00 -0.56
CA GLY A 203 26.53 8.79 -0.25
C GLY A 203 26.74 8.08 1.10
N PRO A 204 27.93 7.55 1.39
CA PRO A 204 28.20 6.73 2.57
C PRO A 204 28.05 7.46 3.92
N ASN A 205 28.01 8.79 3.93
CA ASN A 205 27.86 9.61 5.13
C ASN A 205 26.51 10.35 5.18
N ASP A 206 25.63 10.10 4.21
CA ASP A 206 24.33 10.75 4.16
C ASP A 206 23.38 10.08 5.15
N LYS A 207 22.83 10.85 6.07
CA LYS A 207 21.86 10.43 7.07
C LYS A 207 20.48 10.29 6.44
N HIS A 208 20.38 9.32 5.54
CA HIS A 208 19.16 9.02 4.81
C HIS A 208 18.55 7.70 5.28
N TYR A 209 17.25 7.65 5.24
CA TYR A 209 16.47 6.42 5.45
C TYR A 209 15.31 6.39 4.49
N MET A 210 14.76 5.22 4.26
CA MET A 210 13.53 5.03 3.49
C MET A 210 12.55 4.18 4.28
N VAL A 211 11.28 4.25 3.93
CA VAL A 211 10.23 3.40 4.49
C VAL A 211 9.76 2.46 3.41
N GLU A 212 9.77 1.18 3.71
CA GLU A 212 9.25 0.14 2.85
C GLU A 212 8.10 -0.61 3.52
N LEU A 213 7.28 -1.29 2.71
CA LEU A 213 6.27 -2.22 3.19
C LEU A 213 6.81 -3.66 3.16
N THR A 214 6.54 -4.41 4.23
CA THR A 214 6.79 -5.85 4.26
C THR A 214 5.80 -6.60 3.37
N GLU A 215 6.03 -7.92 3.23
CA GLU A 215 5.09 -8.83 2.55
C GLU A 215 3.69 -8.88 3.21
N ASP A 216 3.59 -8.48 4.49
CA ASP A 216 2.35 -8.41 5.27
C ASP A 216 1.80 -6.98 5.37
N GLN A 217 2.23 -6.08 4.48
CA GLN A 217 1.81 -4.67 4.42
C GLN A 217 2.19 -3.84 5.67
N LYS A 218 3.21 -4.24 6.42
CA LYS A 218 3.68 -3.47 7.57
C LYS A 218 4.81 -2.54 7.17
N PRO A 219 4.69 -1.23 7.40
CA PRO A 219 5.75 -0.27 7.11
C PRO A 219 6.92 -0.45 8.08
N TYR A 220 8.14 -0.37 7.53
CA TYR A 220 9.37 -0.46 8.30
C TYR A 220 10.45 0.47 7.75
N ILE A 221 11.35 0.90 8.62
CA ILE A 221 12.44 1.79 8.29
C ILE A 221 13.64 0.99 7.79
N VAL A 222 14.20 1.42 6.67
CA VAL A 222 15.44 0.90 6.06
C VAL A 222 16.51 1.97 6.13
N PHE A 223 17.66 1.60 6.66
CA PHE A 223 18.84 2.48 6.73
C PHE A 223 19.88 2.14 5.66
N GLY A 224 20.82 3.04 5.47
CA GLY A 224 21.99 2.79 4.65
C GLY A 224 22.91 1.67 5.20
N ASP A 225 23.70 1.09 4.32
CA ASP A 225 24.67 0.02 4.61
C ASP A 225 26.09 0.53 4.84
N GLY A 226 26.32 1.86 4.72
CA GLY A 226 27.62 2.53 4.77
C GLY A 226 28.26 2.72 3.39
N VAL A 227 27.59 2.25 2.32
CA VAL A 227 27.91 2.54 0.92
C VAL A 227 26.85 3.44 0.31
N TYR A 228 25.59 3.04 0.47
CA TYR A 228 24.41 3.76 0.06
C TYR A 228 23.65 4.28 1.30
N GLY A 229 24.07 5.42 1.81
CA GLY A 229 23.60 6.01 3.07
C GLY A 229 24.43 5.59 4.28
N GLU A 230 24.41 6.46 5.31
CA GLU A 230 25.10 6.21 6.58
C GLU A 230 24.46 5.01 7.32
N LYS A 231 25.30 4.16 7.89
CA LYS A 231 24.85 3.06 8.75
C LYS A 231 24.57 3.60 10.16
N PRO A 232 23.40 3.33 10.77
CA PRO A 232 23.07 3.85 12.09
C PRO A 232 24.03 3.33 13.16
N ALA A 233 24.45 4.20 14.06
CA ALA A 233 25.31 3.81 15.17
C ALA A 233 24.54 3.02 16.23
N VAL A 234 25.17 1.96 16.77
CA VAL A 234 24.61 1.17 17.88
C VAL A 234 24.42 2.06 19.10
N ASN A 235 23.37 1.79 19.88
CA ASN A 235 22.93 2.54 21.05
C ASN A 235 22.43 3.97 20.77
N SER A 236 22.20 4.34 19.50
CA SER A 236 21.52 5.62 19.19
C SER A 236 20.04 5.54 19.58
N PRO A 237 19.51 6.47 20.37
CA PRO A 237 18.07 6.55 20.65
C PRO A 237 17.30 6.90 19.39
N ILE A 238 16.13 6.26 19.27
CA ILE A 238 15.23 6.35 18.11
C ILE A 238 14.00 7.14 18.51
N LEU A 239 13.81 8.31 17.93
CA LEU A 239 12.60 9.10 18.07
C LEU A 239 11.92 9.19 16.71
N LEU A 240 10.66 8.78 16.64
CA LEU A 240 9.89 8.76 15.40
C LEU A 240 8.54 9.44 15.57
N SER A 241 8.21 10.34 14.65
CA SER A 241 6.86 10.90 14.50
C SER A 241 6.38 10.70 13.06
N TYR A 242 5.10 10.51 12.87
CA TYR A 242 4.49 10.26 11.55
C TYR A 242 2.99 10.54 11.58
N PHE A 243 2.37 10.55 10.40
CA PHE A 243 0.92 10.61 10.30
C PHE A 243 0.34 9.23 9.99
N ILE A 244 -0.86 8.99 10.53
CA ILE A 244 -1.70 7.84 10.20
C ILE A 244 -3.01 8.32 9.58
N THR A 245 -3.58 7.50 8.71
CA THR A 245 -4.88 7.73 8.07
C THR A 245 -5.81 6.54 8.25
N LYS A 246 -7.11 6.77 8.15
CA LYS A 246 -8.12 5.70 8.09
C LYS A 246 -8.34 5.20 6.65
N GLY A 247 -7.59 5.74 5.66
CA GLY A 247 -7.70 5.35 4.28
C GLY A 247 -9.13 5.52 3.74
N GLU A 248 -9.70 4.47 3.16
CA GLU A 248 -11.06 4.45 2.63
C GLU A 248 -12.12 4.81 3.69
N ALA A 249 -11.94 4.38 4.94
CA ALA A 249 -12.83 4.74 6.05
C ALA A 249 -12.76 6.23 6.44
N GLY A 250 -11.83 6.99 5.86
CA GLY A 250 -11.73 8.44 5.98
C GLY A 250 -12.64 9.20 5.02
N ASN A 251 -13.19 8.54 3.98
CA ASN A 251 -14.16 9.13 3.06
C ASN A 251 -15.50 9.36 3.77
N ASP A 252 -16.11 10.53 3.54
CA ASP A 252 -17.36 10.88 4.22
C ASP A 252 -18.22 11.81 3.36
N ALA A 253 -19.43 12.06 3.84
CA ALA A 253 -20.39 12.95 3.21
C ALA A 253 -19.97 14.44 3.34
N GLU A 254 -20.70 15.29 2.67
CA GLU A 254 -20.66 16.74 2.85
C GLU A 254 -21.21 17.15 4.22
N ASN A 255 -20.78 18.29 4.72
CA ASN A 255 -21.23 18.91 5.97
C ASN A 255 -20.93 18.08 7.25
N THR A 256 -19.90 17.25 7.22
CA THR A 256 -19.49 16.42 8.37
C THR A 256 -18.40 17.08 9.24
N ILE A 257 -17.60 17.99 8.69
CA ILE A 257 -16.58 18.74 9.44
C ILE A 257 -17.25 19.99 10.05
N THR A 258 -17.22 20.10 11.39
CA THR A 258 -18.03 21.12 12.09
C THR A 258 -17.26 21.98 13.07
N SER A 259 -16.03 21.61 13.42
CA SER A 259 -15.25 22.36 14.41
C SER A 259 -13.75 22.35 14.10
N VAL A 260 -13.01 23.26 14.74
CA VAL A 260 -11.55 23.37 14.66
C VAL A 260 -10.98 23.30 16.07
N ASP A 261 -9.81 22.69 16.21
CA ASP A 261 -9.06 22.70 17.46
C ASP A 261 -8.28 24.01 17.58
N GLY A 262 -8.44 24.66 18.74
CA GLY A 262 -7.79 25.93 19.02
C GLY A 262 -8.61 27.14 18.56
N ASP A 263 -8.11 28.32 18.94
CA ASP A 263 -8.73 29.60 18.61
C ASP A 263 -8.04 30.21 17.39
N LEU A 264 -8.77 30.38 16.30
CA LEU A 264 -8.30 31.09 15.11
C LEU A 264 -8.40 32.62 15.23
N GLY A 265 -8.91 33.11 16.34
CA GLY A 265 -9.18 34.54 16.56
C GLY A 265 -10.43 35.04 15.82
N ILE A 266 -11.14 34.18 15.09
CA ILE A 266 -12.33 34.51 14.30
C ILE A 266 -13.57 34.28 15.16
N LYS A 267 -14.35 35.34 15.42
CA LYS A 267 -15.60 35.23 16.17
C LYS A 267 -16.78 34.90 15.25
N ASP A 268 -17.75 34.17 15.79
CA ASP A 268 -19.00 33.83 15.10
C ASP A 268 -18.78 33.17 13.71
N MET A 269 -17.88 32.17 13.62
CA MET A 269 -17.62 31.43 12.41
C MET A 269 -18.43 30.13 12.32
N THR A 270 -18.77 29.74 11.11
CA THR A 270 -19.26 28.41 10.76
C THR A 270 -18.19 27.68 9.96
N ILE A 271 -17.97 26.43 10.30
CA ILE A 271 -17.02 25.54 9.64
C ILE A 271 -17.80 24.39 9.02
N THR A 272 -17.58 24.14 7.73
CA THR A 272 -18.22 23.03 7.04
C THR A 272 -17.40 22.59 5.83
N ASN A 273 -17.54 21.35 5.41
CA ASN A 273 -17.07 20.87 4.12
C ASN A 273 -18.26 20.85 3.13
N PRO A 274 -18.31 21.77 2.17
CA PRO A 274 -19.42 21.83 1.20
C PRO A 274 -19.41 20.66 0.20
N ASN A 275 -18.25 20.03 0.03
CA ASN A 275 -18.07 18.89 -0.85
C ASN A 275 -17.85 17.62 -0.02
N ARG A 276 -18.14 16.46 -0.62
CA ARG A 276 -17.82 15.17 -0.02
C ARG A 276 -16.31 15.03 0.23
N ILE A 277 -15.96 14.28 1.24
CA ILE A 277 -14.58 13.90 1.55
C ILE A 277 -14.28 12.62 0.76
N THR A 278 -13.29 12.67 -0.13
CA THR A 278 -13.02 11.60 -1.09
C THR A 278 -11.52 11.37 -1.28
N GLY A 279 -11.18 10.32 -2.01
CA GLY A 279 -9.79 9.99 -2.39
C GLY A 279 -9.02 9.20 -1.34
N GLY A 280 -9.65 8.90 -0.19
CA GLY A 280 -9.05 7.99 0.80
C GLY A 280 -9.03 6.56 0.29
N SER A 281 -7.87 5.89 0.36
CA SER A 281 -7.71 4.50 -0.02
C SER A 281 -6.78 3.77 0.95
N ASN A 282 -7.03 2.47 1.12
CA ASN A 282 -6.18 1.58 1.90
C ASN A 282 -4.94 1.18 1.09
N TYR A 283 -4.04 0.41 1.68
CA TYR A 283 -2.93 -0.22 0.94
C TYR A 283 -3.44 -1.03 -0.25
N GLU A 284 -2.66 -1.06 -1.33
CA GLU A 284 -2.99 -1.90 -2.49
C GLU A 284 -3.20 -3.35 -2.08
N ASN A 285 -4.40 -3.85 -2.39
CA ASN A 285 -4.75 -5.23 -2.13
C ASN A 285 -4.25 -6.17 -3.23
N PHE A 286 -4.49 -7.47 -3.04
CA PHE A 286 -4.06 -8.52 -3.97
C PHE A 286 -4.59 -8.33 -5.41
N ASP A 287 -5.85 -7.93 -5.55
CA ASP A 287 -6.50 -7.77 -6.86
C ASP A 287 -5.99 -6.52 -7.58
N MET A 288 -5.80 -5.43 -6.85
CA MET A 288 -5.18 -4.21 -7.36
C MET A 288 -3.75 -4.46 -7.86
N LEU A 289 -2.91 -5.18 -7.10
CA LEU A 289 -1.56 -5.53 -7.55
C LEU A 289 -1.57 -6.33 -8.85
N LYS A 290 -2.50 -7.29 -8.98
CA LYS A 290 -2.67 -8.08 -10.22
C LYS A 290 -3.07 -7.23 -11.43
N GLU A 291 -3.79 -6.15 -11.22
CA GLU A 291 -4.17 -5.22 -12.29
C GLU A 291 -3.05 -4.20 -12.57
N HIS A 292 -2.50 -3.57 -11.52
CA HIS A 292 -1.59 -2.44 -11.67
C HIS A 292 -0.19 -2.82 -12.14
N VAL A 293 0.38 -3.92 -11.62
CA VAL A 293 1.76 -4.33 -11.99
C VAL A 293 1.92 -4.57 -13.51
N PRO A 294 1.01 -5.31 -14.21
CA PRO A 294 1.10 -5.44 -15.66
C PRO A 294 0.93 -4.12 -16.42
N LEU A 295 0.10 -3.18 -15.91
CA LEU A 295 -0.06 -1.86 -16.51
C LEU A 295 1.24 -1.05 -16.40
N ASN A 296 1.89 -1.08 -15.24
CA ASN A 296 3.17 -0.42 -15.03
C ASN A 296 4.28 -0.99 -15.93
N ILE A 297 4.37 -2.32 -16.05
CA ILE A 297 5.35 -2.97 -16.94
C ILE A 297 5.14 -2.53 -18.40
N ARG A 298 3.90 -2.41 -18.85
CA ARG A 298 3.58 -2.02 -20.24
C ARG A 298 3.92 -0.57 -20.51
N THR A 299 3.66 0.32 -19.58
CA THR A 299 3.85 1.77 -19.74
C THR A 299 5.25 2.23 -19.33
N LEU A 300 5.94 1.51 -18.43
CA LEU A 300 7.20 1.93 -17.80
C LEU A 300 7.15 3.37 -17.27
N GLY A 301 5.99 3.78 -16.76
CA GLY A 301 5.74 5.12 -16.25
C GLY A 301 5.63 6.22 -17.33
N VAL A 302 5.65 5.86 -18.63
CA VAL A 302 5.58 6.83 -19.75
C VAL A 302 4.33 6.59 -20.57
N ALA A 303 3.56 7.66 -20.81
CA ALA A 303 2.38 7.63 -21.66
C ALA A 303 2.72 8.19 -23.06
N ILE A 304 2.69 7.34 -24.08
CA ILE A 304 2.95 7.71 -25.49
C ILE A 304 1.69 7.49 -26.33
N THR A 305 1.05 6.34 -26.19
CA THR A 305 -0.18 6.01 -26.93
C THR A 305 -1.42 6.37 -26.12
N LYS A 306 -2.58 6.46 -26.80
CA LYS A 306 -3.87 6.64 -26.12
C LYS A 306 -4.09 5.61 -25.02
N GLN A 307 -3.69 4.38 -25.25
CA GLN A 307 -3.84 3.29 -24.30
C GLN A 307 -2.91 3.46 -23.09
N ASP A 308 -1.67 3.95 -23.30
CA ASP A 308 -0.74 4.22 -22.20
C ASP A 308 -1.28 5.33 -21.28
N TYR A 309 -1.89 6.38 -21.85
CA TYR A 309 -2.56 7.41 -21.05
C TYR A 309 -3.69 6.83 -20.20
N ILE A 310 -4.52 5.94 -20.77
CA ILE A 310 -5.59 5.26 -20.03
C ILE A 310 -4.99 4.42 -18.89
N ASP A 311 -3.94 3.66 -19.19
CA ASP A 311 -3.30 2.75 -18.23
C ASP A 311 -2.62 3.51 -17.09
N VAL A 312 -1.85 4.55 -17.41
CA VAL A 312 -1.21 5.43 -16.41
C VAL A 312 -2.28 6.13 -15.54
N THR A 313 -3.38 6.60 -16.18
CA THR A 313 -4.47 7.24 -15.42
C THR A 313 -5.14 6.26 -14.46
N LYS A 314 -5.34 5.01 -14.86
CA LYS A 314 -5.86 3.95 -13.98
C LYS A 314 -4.94 3.57 -12.82
N LEU A 315 -3.64 3.84 -12.95
CA LEU A 315 -2.71 3.67 -11.83
C LEU A 315 -2.88 4.75 -10.75
N ALA A 316 -3.59 5.86 -11.05
CA ALA A 316 -3.90 6.85 -10.04
C ALA A 316 -4.97 6.30 -9.07
N PRO A 317 -4.80 6.51 -7.74
CA PRO A 317 -5.78 6.06 -6.76
C PRO A 317 -7.15 6.70 -6.96
N GLY A 318 -8.21 5.93 -6.72
CA GLY A 318 -9.59 6.41 -6.86
C GLY A 318 -10.08 6.54 -8.30
N VAL A 319 -9.42 5.94 -9.30
CA VAL A 319 -9.82 5.93 -10.70
C VAL A 319 -10.25 4.53 -11.13
N ASP A 320 -11.56 4.32 -11.34
CA ASP A 320 -12.10 3.07 -11.93
C ASP A 320 -11.87 3.03 -13.44
N LYS A 321 -12.29 4.10 -14.16
CA LYS A 321 -12.17 4.16 -15.62
C LYS A 321 -11.65 5.50 -16.09
N ALA A 322 -10.87 5.46 -17.17
CA ALA A 322 -10.37 6.64 -17.85
C ALA A 322 -10.70 6.60 -19.34
N TYR A 323 -11.06 7.75 -19.89
CA TYR A 323 -11.19 7.97 -21.33
C TYR A 323 -10.32 9.14 -21.75
N ILE A 324 -9.63 8.98 -22.87
CA ILE A 324 -8.66 9.98 -23.36
C ILE A 324 -9.10 10.48 -24.72
N ASP A 325 -9.10 11.81 -24.89
CA ASP A 325 -9.31 12.47 -26.17
C ASP A 325 -8.13 13.40 -26.51
N PHE A 326 -7.59 13.26 -27.72
CA PHE A 326 -6.50 14.09 -28.21
C PHE A 326 -7.03 15.23 -29.03
N ARG A 327 -6.83 16.49 -28.60
CA ARG A 327 -7.19 17.67 -29.34
C ARG A 327 -5.99 18.30 -30.04
N CYS A 328 -6.07 18.35 -31.38
CA CYS A 328 -5.09 19.06 -32.25
C CYS A 328 -3.61 18.75 -31.94
N GLY A 329 -3.26 17.53 -31.47
CA GLY A 329 -1.90 17.08 -31.26
C GLY A 329 -1.10 17.77 -30.13
N LYS A 330 -1.73 18.70 -29.39
CA LYS A 330 -1.08 19.47 -28.32
C LYS A 330 -1.73 19.33 -26.95
N PHE A 331 -2.99 18.95 -26.91
CA PHE A 331 -3.77 18.86 -25.68
C PHE A 331 -4.34 17.45 -25.55
N VAL A 332 -4.31 16.94 -24.33
CA VAL A 332 -4.87 15.65 -23.95
C VAL A 332 -5.94 15.91 -22.91
N ASP A 333 -7.19 15.62 -23.26
CA ASP A 333 -8.29 15.67 -22.32
C ASP A 333 -8.44 14.29 -21.67
N ILE A 334 -8.38 14.25 -20.36
CA ILE A 334 -8.52 13.04 -19.56
C ILE A 334 -9.86 13.09 -18.83
N TYR A 335 -10.75 12.17 -19.14
CA TYR A 335 -12.03 11.99 -18.47
C TYR A 335 -11.92 10.82 -17.52
N ILE A 336 -12.25 11.05 -16.25
CA ILE A 336 -12.09 10.07 -15.18
C ILE A 336 -13.46 9.73 -14.62
N ILE A 337 -13.72 8.44 -14.41
CA ILE A 337 -14.80 7.94 -13.59
C ILE A 337 -14.16 7.52 -12.28
N PRO A 338 -14.48 8.17 -11.15
CA PRO A 338 -13.94 7.81 -9.86
C PRO A 338 -14.47 6.43 -9.42
N ASP A 339 -13.67 5.74 -8.61
CA ASP A 339 -14.09 4.57 -7.87
C ASP A 339 -15.13 5.03 -6.83
N GLY A 340 -16.31 4.44 -6.81
CA GLY A 340 -17.50 4.95 -6.14
C GLY A 340 -17.53 4.83 -4.63
#